data_1e30b87d2f43e11c810c1df33ec68d0f
#
_entry.id   1e30b87d2f43e11c810c1df33ec68d0f
#
_cell.length_a   1.000
_cell.length_b   1.000
_cell.length_c   1.000
_cell.angle_alpha   90.00
_cell.angle_beta   90.00
_cell.angle_gamma   90.00
#
_symmetry.space_group_name_H-M   'P 1'
#
loop_
_entity.id
_entity.type
_entity.pdbx_description
1 polymer ?
#
loop_
_entity_poly.entity_id
_entity_poly.type
_entity_poly.pdbx_seq_one_letter_code
_entity_poly.pdbx_strand_id
1 'polypeptide(L)'
;MVHLSACLLMIVVIACVFLFSRSGRSNSSTSIEIEKSSRSGGDTPLKIRIIYNDWHQCINDILLPVMADPKKLWSIFGESIETCRQQTAMDKLNLTEHSNKEEIKYHIHNNTDITPSVVVTLGVGRNILAEQQLKELLPQGSLFFGADPIYEGNDRLYSTIGTFLPIAVSNETKLGQAYVLKKGYVYQTMVHIDVITLLVKLTKTPFIDQFLIDNEGPEYDIIPMMGVNDEFDKNGLVACQINVEFHAYNNFHERFVFVLKKLLDDRRYAILKASREPHYRVFMLNFEHAKCVEKYIMHYFV
;
A
#
# COMPACT_ATOMS: atom_id res chain seq x y z
N MET A 1 27.80 -16.02 20.35
CA MET A 1 27.81 -16.54 18.96
C MET A 1 26.63 -16.05 18.10
N VAL A 2 25.51 -15.66 18.68
CA VAL A 2 24.31 -15.19 17.93
C VAL A 2 24.47 -13.78 17.32
N HIS A 3 25.27 -12.89 17.96
CA HIS A 3 25.48 -11.53 17.46
C HIS A 3 26.34 -11.42 16.19
N LEU A 4 27.20 -12.42 15.91
CA LEU A 4 28.03 -12.41 14.70
C LEU A 4 27.22 -12.76 13.44
N SER A 5 26.19 -13.58 13.55
CA SER A 5 25.37 -14.01 12.41
C SER A 5 24.52 -12.87 11.83
N ALA A 6 23.94 -12.03 12.69
CA ALA A 6 23.11 -10.91 12.24
C ALA A 6 23.91 -9.80 11.56
N CYS A 7 25.11 -9.50 12.07
CA CYS A 7 26.03 -8.56 11.41
C CYS A 7 26.52 -9.08 10.05
N LEU A 8 26.75 -10.39 9.91
CA LEU A 8 27.21 -10.98 8.65
C LEU A 8 26.12 -10.92 7.57
N LEU A 9 24.86 -11.15 7.96
CA LEU A 9 23.72 -11.05 7.02
C LEU A 9 23.50 -9.62 6.51
N MET A 10 23.63 -8.62 7.38
CA MET A 10 23.55 -7.21 6.95
C MET A 10 24.69 -6.82 6.00
N ILE A 11 25.91 -7.28 6.24
CA ILE A 11 27.04 -7.01 5.36
C ILE A 11 26.85 -7.66 3.98
N VAL A 12 26.27 -8.84 3.92
CA VAL A 12 25.98 -9.52 2.64
C VAL A 12 24.92 -8.80 1.84
N VAL A 13 23.86 -8.31 2.47
CA VAL A 13 22.80 -7.53 1.77
C VAL A 13 23.36 -6.21 1.23
N ILE A 14 24.17 -5.49 2.00
CA ILE A 14 24.82 -4.24 1.56
C ILE A 14 25.85 -4.53 0.46
N ALA A 15 26.64 -5.59 0.58
CA ALA A 15 27.63 -5.97 -0.44
C ALA A 15 26.96 -6.39 -1.76
N CYS A 16 25.82 -7.08 -1.73
CA CYS A 16 25.06 -7.43 -2.94
C CYS A 16 24.55 -6.18 -3.66
N VAL A 17 24.06 -5.17 -2.95
CA VAL A 17 23.59 -3.92 -3.55
C VAL A 17 24.77 -3.16 -4.21
N PHE A 18 25.94 -3.10 -3.57
CA PHE A 18 27.13 -2.42 -4.12
C PHE A 18 27.85 -3.18 -5.23
N LEU A 19 27.85 -4.53 -5.21
CA LEU A 19 28.50 -5.34 -6.25
C LEU A 19 27.70 -5.32 -7.57
N PHE A 20 26.36 -5.26 -7.51
CA PHE A 20 25.55 -5.10 -8.72
C PHE A 20 25.66 -3.71 -9.35
N SER A 21 26.03 -2.68 -8.59
CA SER A 21 26.25 -1.32 -9.10
C SER A 21 27.58 -1.15 -9.86
N ARG A 22 28.58 -2.03 -9.68
CA ARG A 22 29.90 -1.94 -10.33
C ARG A 22 30.13 -2.87 -11.52
N SER A 23 29.25 -3.84 -11.79
CA SER A 23 29.44 -4.84 -12.85
C SER A 23 28.83 -4.46 -14.22
N GLY A 24 28.54 -3.21 -14.46
CA GLY A 24 27.87 -2.72 -15.66
C GLY A 24 28.79 -2.03 -16.67
N ARG A 25 29.91 -2.64 -17.10
CA ARG A 25 30.61 -2.28 -18.34
C ARG A 25 31.23 -3.50 -19.01
N SER A 26 30.43 -4.19 -19.79
CA SER A 26 30.90 -4.89 -20.98
C SER A 26 29.78 -4.78 -22.02
N ASN A 27 30.13 -4.20 -23.16
CA ASN A 27 29.29 -4.08 -24.33
C ASN A 27 28.92 -5.46 -24.85
N SER A 28 27.68 -5.89 -24.64
CA SER A 28 26.99 -6.76 -25.57
C SER A 28 25.58 -6.19 -25.72
N SER A 29 25.30 -5.65 -26.90
CA SER A 29 24.03 -5.18 -27.34
C SER A 29 23.03 -6.35 -27.39
N THR A 30 22.44 -6.69 -26.27
CA THR A 30 21.17 -7.37 -26.22
C THR A 30 20.18 -6.30 -25.78
N SER A 31 19.52 -5.71 -26.76
CA SER A 31 18.36 -4.87 -26.56
C SER A 31 17.32 -5.71 -25.81
N ILE A 32 17.29 -5.57 -24.48
CA ILE A 32 16.07 -5.83 -23.74
C ILE A 32 15.14 -4.70 -24.21
N GLU A 33 14.27 -5.01 -25.17
CA GLU A 33 13.09 -4.22 -25.41
C GLU A 33 12.35 -4.18 -24.07
N ILE A 34 12.56 -3.08 -23.34
CA ILE A 34 11.58 -2.62 -22.37
C ILE A 34 10.39 -2.31 -23.27
N GLU A 35 9.46 -3.28 -23.40
CA GLU A 35 8.12 -2.97 -23.85
C GLU A 35 7.73 -1.74 -23.04
N LYS A 36 7.78 -0.58 -23.70
CA LYS A 36 7.07 0.58 -23.22
C LYS A 36 5.68 0.07 -22.97
N SER A 37 5.31 -0.09 -21.71
CA SER A 37 3.93 -0.30 -21.29
C SER A 37 3.17 0.88 -21.89
N SER A 38 2.82 0.73 -23.17
CA SER A 38 1.78 1.52 -23.77
C SER A 38 0.61 1.36 -22.82
N ARG A 39 -0.06 2.44 -22.49
CA ARG A 39 -1.36 2.46 -21.84
C ARG A 39 -2.30 1.43 -22.52
N SER A 40 -2.12 0.14 -22.24
CA SER A 40 -3.06 -0.91 -22.57
C SER A 40 -4.07 -1.02 -21.43
N GLY A 41 -4.55 0.12 -20.97
CA GLY A 41 -5.79 0.17 -20.28
C GLY A 41 -6.87 -0.04 -21.32
N GLY A 42 -7.39 -1.26 -21.47
CA GLY A 42 -8.71 -1.41 -22.02
C GLY A 42 -9.59 -0.38 -21.29
N ASP A 43 -10.32 0.45 -22.05
CA ASP A 43 -11.12 1.52 -21.46
C ASP A 43 -11.98 0.97 -20.33
N THR A 44 -11.81 1.47 -19.13
CA THR A 44 -12.67 1.14 -17.98
C THR A 44 -14.13 1.31 -18.43
N PRO A 45 -15.00 0.30 -18.26
CA PRO A 45 -16.37 0.35 -18.74
C PRO A 45 -17.07 1.64 -18.32
N LEU A 46 -17.84 2.25 -19.22
CA LEU A 46 -18.51 3.52 -18.97
C LEU A 46 -19.30 3.53 -17.66
N LYS A 47 -19.98 2.41 -17.34
CA LYS A 47 -20.74 2.25 -16.09
C LYS A 47 -19.86 2.41 -14.84
N ILE A 48 -18.66 1.83 -14.85
CA ILE A 48 -17.72 1.93 -13.73
C ILE A 48 -17.20 3.38 -13.59
N ARG A 49 -16.93 4.05 -14.71
CA ARG A 49 -16.53 5.46 -14.69
C ARG A 49 -17.63 6.37 -14.13
N ILE A 50 -18.89 6.11 -14.48
CA ILE A 50 -20.02 6.85 -13.92
C ILE A 50 -20.08 6.67 -12.40
N ILE A 51 -20.02 5.43 -11.92
CA ILE A 51 -20.04 5.11 -10.48
C ILE A 51 -18.91 5.83 -9.74
N TYR A 52 -17.69 5.80 -10.30
CA TYR A 52 -16.57 6.52 -9.73
C TYR A 52 -16.81 8.04 -9.70
N ASN A 53 -17.33 8.60 -10.80
CA ASN A 53 -17.60 10.04 -10.90
C ASN A 53 -18.64 10.51 -9.88
N ASP A 54 -19.71 9.73 -9.68
CA ASP A 54 -20.75 10.04 -8.71
C ASP A 54 -20.18 10.09 -7.28
N TRP A 55 -19.35 9.07 -6.93
CA TRP A 55 -18.65 9.06 -5.65
C TRP A 55 -17.68 10.24 -5.51
N HIS A 56 -16.87 10.48 -6.55
CA HIS A 56 -15.88 11.55 -6.55
C HIS A 56 -16.52 12.94 -6.42
N GLN A 57 -17.67 13.16 -7.09
CA GLN A 57 -18.44 14.40 -6.95
C GLN A 57 -18.94 14.57 -5.52
N CYS A 58 -19.55 13.53 -4.93
CA CYS A 58 -20.02 13.57 -3.55
C CYS A 58 -18.90 13.94 -2.56
N ILE A 59 -17.73 13.28 -2.67
CA ILE A 59 -16.58 13.56 -1.80
C ILE A 59 -16.07 14.99 -1.96
N ASN A 60 -15.98 15.47 -3.19
CA ASN A 60 -15.56 16.85 -3.45
C ASN A 60 -16.53 17.88 -2.89
N ASP A 61 -17.84 17.66 -3.04
CA ASP A 61 -18.86 18.58 -2.52
C ASP A 61 -18.78 18.72 -1.00
N ILE A 62 -18.40 17.67 -0.28
CA ILE A 62 -18.27 17.69 1.18
C ILE A 62 -16.90 18.22 1.63
N LEU A 63 -15.79 17.72 1.02
CA LEU A 63 -14.45 17.96 1.56
C LEU A 63 -13.77 19.21 1.00
N LEU A 64 -13.99 19.61 -0.26
CA LEU A 64 -13.34 20.79 -0.82
C LEU A 64 -13.64 22.07 -0.04
N PRO A 65 -14.88 22.34 0.43
CA PRO A 65 -15.16 23.54 1.22
C PRO A 65 -14.39 23.64 2.54
N VAL A 66 -13.90 22.52 3.07
CA VAL A 66 -13.17 22.47 4.34
C VAL A 66 -11.68 22.15 4.18
N MET A 67 -11.20 22.03 2.96
CA MET A 67 -9.80 21.67 2.68
C MET A 67 -8.80 22.70 3.24
N ALA A 68 -9.21 23.96 3.39
CA ALA A 68 -8.41 25.03 3.99
C ALA A 68 -8.35 24.96 5.53
N ASP A 69 -9.15 24.12 6.18
CA ASP A 69 -9.12 23.86 7.62
C ASP A 69 -8.73 22.40 7.89
N PRO A 70 -7.43 22.10 8.01
CA PRO A 70 -6.94 20.72 8.17
C PRO A 70 -7.52 19.98 9.36
N LYS A 71 -7.80 20.67 10.47
CA LYS A 71 -8.37 20.06 11.67
C LYS A 71 -9.83 19.69 11.47
N LYS A 72 -10.61 20.58 10.83
CA LYS A 72 -11.99 20.30 10.49
C LYS A 72 -12.08 19.16 9.48
N LEU A 73 -11.25 19.20 8.43
CA LEU A 73 -11.15 18.12 7.44
C LEU A 73 -10.92 16.77 8.14
N TRP A 74 -9.90 16.68 8.99
CA TRP A 74 -9.60 15.48 9.76
C TRP A 74 -10.78 15.03 10.61
N SER A 75 -11.52 15.95 11.20
CA SER A 75 -12.65 15.60 12.09
C SER A 75 -13.85 14.99 11.37
N ILE A 76 -14.14 15.41 10.12
CA ILE A 76 -15.31 14.96 9.36
C ILE A 76 -14.98 13.90 8.31
N PHE A 77 -13.71 13.62 8.05
CA PHE A 77 -13.27 12.78 6.92
C PHE A 77 -13.93 11.40 6.94
N GLY A 78 -13.92 10.68 8.07
CA GLY A 78 -14.47 9.33 8.15
C GLY A 78 -15.99 9.29 7.87
N GLU A 79 -16.73 10.23 8.43
CA GLU A 79 -18.18 10.36 8.21
C GLU A 79 -18.50 10.71 6.75
N SER A 80 -17.68 11.59 6.14
CA SER A 80 -17.82 11.97 4.74
C SER A 80 -17.64 10.79 3.80
N ILE A 81 -16.62 9.95 4.05
CA ILE A 81 -16.37 8.73 3.27
C ILE A 81 -17.59 7.78 3.37
N GLU A 82 -18.06 7.52 4.58
CA GLU A 82 -19.20 6.62 4.78
C GLU A 82 -20.49 7.17 4.13
N THR A 83 -20.74 8.47 4.25
CA THR A 83 -21.87 9.14 3.62
C THR A 83 -21.85 8.97 2.10
N CYS A 84 -20.73 9.28 1.46
CA CYS A 84 -20.64 9.18 0.00
C CYS A 84 -20.63 7.73 -0.48
N ARG A 85 -20.11 6.79 0.29
CA ARG A 85 -20.22 5.37 -0.02
C ARG A 85 -21.69 4.93 -0.05
N GLN A 86 -22.48 5.31 0.96
CA GLN A 86 -23.90 4.94 1.09
C GLN A 86 -24.82 5.65 0.08
N GLN A 87 -24.48 6.88 -0.30
CA GLN A 87 -25.29 7.67 -1.23
C GLN A 87 -25.03 7.37 -2.70
N THR A 88 -24.02 6.55 -2.98
CA THR A 88 -23.62 6.18 -4.35
C THR A 88 -23.63 4.66 -4.52
N ALA A 89 -23.47 4.21 -5.76
CA ALA A 89 -23.40 2.77 -6.04
C ALA A 89 -22.17 2.07 -5.42
N MET A 90 -21.27 2.79 -4.74
CA MET A 90 -20.14 2.22 -3.99
C MET A 90 -20.60 1.34 -2.80
N ASP A 91 -21.83 1.49 -2.32
CA ASP A 91 -22.42 0.64 -1.27
C ASP A 91 -22.53 -0.83 -1.68
N LYS A 92 -22.62 -1.09 -3.00
CA LYS A 92 -22.68 -2.46 -3.55
C LYS A 92 -21.38 -3.23 -3.44
N LEU A 93 -20.26 -2.54 -3.25
CA LEU A 93 -18.96 -3.19 -3.05
C LEU A 93 -18.93 -3.84 -1.66
N ASN A 94 -18.85 -5.17 -1.65
CA ASN A 94 -18.81 -5.93 -0.40
C ASN A 94 -17.41 -5.90 0.21
N LEU A 95 -17.25 -5.17 1.31
CA LEU A 95 -16.01 -5.07 2.06
C LEU A 95 -15.93 -6.21 3.08
N THR A 96 -15.05 -7.18 2.83
CA THR A 96 -14.75 -8.24 3.79
C THR A 96 -13.79 -7.72 4.85
N GLU A 97 -14.14 -7.93 6.12
CA GLU A 97 -13.34 -7.48 7.26
C GLU A 97 -12.38 -8.57 7.73
N HIS A 98 -11.13 -8.20 7.89
CA HIS A 98 -10.07 -9.02 8.45
C HIS A 98 -9.58 -8.36 9.73
N SER A 99 -10.10 -8.83 10.86
CA SER A 99 -9.79 -8.25 12.17
C SER A 99 -8.52 -8.84 12.75
N ASN A 100 -7.65 -7.98 13.25
CA ASN A 100 -6.73 -8.34 14.31
C ASN A 100 -7.22 -7.76 15.65
N LYS A 101 -6.43 -7.84 16.71
CA LYS A 101 -6.86 -7.37 18.05
C LYS A 101 -6.98 -5.83 18.15
N GLU A 102 -6.39 -5.09 17.23
CA GLU A 102 -6.18 -3.65 17.31
C GLU A 102 -6.85 -2.90 16.17
N GLU A 103 -7.04 -3.58 15.01
CA GLU A 103 -7.54 -2.94 13.80
C GLU A 103 -8.35 -3.90 12.93
N ILE A 104 -9.06 -3.33 11.95
CA ILE A 104 -9.73 -4.04 10.87
C ILE A 104 -9.10 -3.63 9.55
N LYS A 105 -8.61 -4.62 8.78
CA LYS A 105 -8.19 -4.46 7.39
C LYS A 105 -9.30 -4.94 6.47
N TYR A 106 -9.50 -4.23 5.36
CA TYR A 106 -10.59 -4.52 4.42
C TYR A 106 -10.06 -5.16 3.14
N HIS A 107 -10.86 -6.02 2.55
CA HIS A 107 -10.59 -6.64 1.27
C HIS A 107 -11.89 -6.78 0.46
N ILE A 108 -11.81 -6.52 -0.84
CA ILE A 108 -12.87 -6.87 -1.80
C ILE A 108 -12.47 -8.18 -2.46
N HIS A 109 -13.27 -9.21 -2.21
CA HIS A 109 -13.01 -10.54 -2.74
C HIS A 109 -13.84 -10.82 -3.99
N ASN A 110 -13.22 -11.49 -4.96
CA ASN A 110 -13.90 -12.01 -6.13
C ASN A 110 -13.86 -13.54 -6.09
N ASN A 111 -14.97 -14.15 -5.70
CA ASN A 111 -15.08 -15.60 -5.54
C ASN A 111 -14.91 -16.39 -6.85
N THR A 112 -14.98 -15.73 -8.00
CA THR A 112 -14.82 -16.36 -9.32
C THR A 112 -13.39 -16.25 -9.84
N ASP A 113 -12.56 -15.40 -9.27
CA ASP A 113 -11.16 -15.25 -9.66
C ASP A 113 -10.27 -16.22 -8.88
N ILE A 114 -9.68 -17.18 -9.58
CA ILE A 114 -8.77 -18.19 -9.04
C ILE A 114 -7.29 -17.82 -9.25
N THR A 115 -7.00 -16.63 -9.79
CA THR A 115 -5.61 -16.20 -10.01
C THR A 115 -4.93 -15.85 -8.68
N PRO A 116 -3.71 -16.38 -8.43
CA PRO A 116 -2.96 -16.03 -7.23
C PRO A 116 -2.79 -14.52 -7.07
N SER A 117 -2.89 -14.05 -5.85
CA SER A 117 -2.76 -12.65 -5.47
C SER A 117 -1.41 -12.36 -4.85
N VAL A 118 -0.98 -11.11 -4.91
CA VAL A 118 0.21 -10.60 -4.22
C VAL A 118 -0.22 -9.66 -3.10
N VAL A 119 0.19 -10.00 -1.88
CA VAL A 119 -0.03 -9.20 -0.68
C VAL A 119 1.31 -8.68 -0.18
N VAL A 120 1.40 -7.37 0.02
CA VAL A 120 2.60 -6.73 0.59
C VAL A 120 2.20 -5.99 1.86
N THR A 121 2.91 -6.26 2.96
CA THR A 121 2.73 -5.58 4.26
C THR A 121 3.96 -4.75 4.60
N LEU A 122 3.76 -3.47 4.89
CA LEU A 122 4.74 -2.59 5.50
C LEU A 122 4.33 -2.34 6.95
N GLY A 123 5.20 -2.74 7.90
CA GLY A 123 4.88 -2.76 9.33
C GLY A 123 4.13 -4.02 9.73
N VAL A 124 4.87 -5.06 10.15
CA VAL A 124 4.28 -6.34 10.60
C VAL A 124 3.78 -6.26 12.04
N GLY A 125 4.46 -5.46 12.89
CA GLY A 125 4.00 -5.11 14.23
C GLY A 125 3.76 -6.29 15.18
N ARG A 126 4.34 -7.48 14.91
CA ARG A 126 4.13 -8.73 15.66
C ARG A 126 2.69 -9.24 15.65
N ASN A 127 1.90 -8.84 14.68
CA ASN A 127 0.53 -9.29 14.51
C ASN A 127 0.23 -9.50 13.03
N ILE A 128 -0.13 -10.71 12.63
CA ILE A 128 -0.42 -11.08 11.24
C ILE A 128 -1.80 -11.76 11.10
N LEU A 129 -2.69 -11.55 12.05
CA LEU A 129 -3.99 -12.23 12.03
C LEU A 129 -4.82 -11.87 10.79
N ALA A 130 -4.77 -10.62 10.36
CA ALA A 130 -5.46 -10.18 9.15
C ALA A 130 -4.86 -10.83 7.90
N GLU A 131 -3.53 -10.90 7.80
CA GLU A 131 -2.83 -11.57 6.70
C GLU A 131 -3.07 -13.08 6.69
N GLN A 132 -3.18 -13.72 7.84
CA GLN A 132 -3.55 -15.15 7.93
C GLN A 132 -4.96 -15.38 7.39
N GLN A 133 -5.95 -14.55 7.78
CA GLN A 133 -7.30 -14.61 7.24
C GLN A 133 -7.33 -14.37 5.73
N LEU A 134 -6.54 -13.41 5.22
CA LEU A 134 -6.37 -13.21 3.78
C LEU A 134 -5.77 -14.45 3.10
N LYS A 135 -4.78 -15.10 3.73
CA LYS A 135 -4.16 -16.30 3.16
C LYS A 135 -5.12 -17.48 3.05
N GLU A 136 -6.05 -17.59 3.99
CA GLU A 136 -7.12 -18.61 3.94
C GLU A 136 -8.16 -18.32 2.85
N LEU A 137 -8.40 -17.03 2.57
CA LEU A 137 -9.39 -16.57 1.59
C LEU A 137 -8.85 -16.58 0.14
N LEU A 138 -7.60 -16.20 -0.04
CA LEU A 138 -7.01 -15.98 -1.37
C LEU A 138 -6.65 -17.31 -2.05
N PRO A 139 -6.64 -17.36 -3.41
CA PRO A 139 -6.31 -18.55 -4.17
C PRO A 139 -4.94 -19.14 -3.80
N GLN A 140 -4.83 -20.47 -3.91
CA GLN A 140 -3.57 -21.16 -3.67
C GLN A 140 -2.46 -20.62 -4.60
N GLY A 141 -1.25 -20.45 -4.05
CA GLY A 141 -0.13 -19.86 -4.75
C GLY A 141 -0.02 -18.35 -4.59
N SER A 142 -0.96 -17.70 -3.86
CA SER A 142 -0.84 -16.28 -3.51
C SER A 142 0.43 -16.01 -2.71
N LEU A 143 1.10 -14.90 -3.01
CA LEU A 143 2.38 -14.52 -2.44
C LEU A 143 2.20 -13.45 -1.37
N PHE A 144 2.92 -13.61 -0.27
CA PHE A 144 2.91 -12.67 0.86
C PHE A 144 4.33 -12.19 1.15
N PHE A 145 4.51 -10.87 1.22
CA PHE A 145 5.76 -10.20 1.56
C PHE A 145 5.52 -9.24 2.71
N GLY A 146 6.27 -9.38 3.79
CA GLY A 146 6.20 -8.48 4.94
C GLY A 146 7.53 -7.78 5.18
N ALA A 147 7.52 -6.47 5.32
CA ALA A 147 8.67 -5.67 5.70
C ALA A 147 8.44 -5.03 7.07
N ASP A 148 9.41 -5.22 7.97
CA ASP A 148 9.42 -4.60 9.30
C ASP A 148 10.88 -4.47 9.76
N PRO A 149 11.30 -3.32 10.29
CA PRO A 149 12.67 -3.14 10.74
C PRO A 149 13.05 -4.00 11.96
N ILE A 150 12.06 -4.49 12.72
CA ILE A 150 12.30 -5.34 13.89
C ILE A 150 12.25 -6.81 13.45
N TYR A 151 13.42 -7.45 13.47
CA TYR A 151 13.56 -8.85 13.11
C TYR A 151 12.95 -9.78 14.17
N GLU A 152 13.24 -9.48 15.46
CA GLU A 152 12.89 -10.35 16.57
C GLU A 152 11.37 -10.56 16.70
N GLY A 153 10.96 -11.78 16.44
CA GLY A 153 9.57 -12.24 16.51
C GLY A 153 8.81 -12.08 15.18
N ASN A 154 9.06 -11.03 14.41
CA ASN A 154 8.40 -10.83 13.13
C ASN A 154 8.82 -11.85 12.07
N ASP A 155 10.10 -12.21 12.02
CA ASP A 155 10.65 -13.21 11.09
C ASP A 155 9.94 -14.56 11.22
N ARG A 156 9.89 -15.10 12.44
CA ARG A 156 9.23 -16.39 12.73
C ARG A 156 7.74 -16.32 12.42
N LEU A 157 7.11 -15.20 12.80
CA LEU A 157 5.68 -15.02 12.64
C LEU A 157 5.30 -14.93 11.16
N TYR A 158 5.91 -14.02 10.41
CA TYR A 158 5.56 -13.77 9.01
C TYR A 158 5.99 -14.91 8.08
N SER A 159 7.09 -15.63 8.41
CA SER A 159 7.55 -16.80 7.64
C SER A 159 6.54 -17.97 7.64
N THR A 160 5.51 -17.93 8.48
CA THR A 160 4.41 -18.93 8.43
C THR A 160 3.46 -18.68 7.25
N ILE A 161 3.46 -17.46 6.71
CA ILE A 161 2.55 -17.06 5.62
C ILE A 161 3.27 -16.66 4.34
N GLY A 162 4.49 -16.13 4.43
CA GLY A 162 5.20 -15.58 3.29
C GLY A 162 6.67 -15.27 3.55
N THR A 163 7.23 -14.34 2.79
CA THR A 163 8.62 -13.89 2.89
C THR A 163 8.71 -12.68 3.79
N PHE A 164 9.56 -12.74 4.81
CA PHE A 164 9.85 -11.61 5.71
C PHE A 164 11.13 -10.88 5.27
N LEU A 165 11.09 -9.56 5.29
CA LEU A 165 12.20 -8.66 4.97
C LEU A 165 12.47 -7.76 6.19
N PRO A 166 13.62 -7.91 6.89
CA PRO A 166 13.93 -7.14 8.10
C PRO A 166 14.46 -5.74 7.75
N ILE A 167 13.62 -4.90 7.18
CA ILE A 167 13.97 -3.57 6.69
C ILE A 167 12.89 -2.54 7.01
N ALA A 168 13.29 -1.30 7.30
CA ALA A 168 12.39 -0.15 7.28
C ALA A 168 12.15 0.29 5.84
N VAL A 169 10.91 0.69 5.53
CA VAL A 169 10.53 1.14 4.18
C VAL A 169 10.07 2.60 4.23
N SER A 170 10.51 3.40 3.27
CA SER A 170 10.07 4.79 3.11
C SER A 170 10.02 5.20 1.63
N ASN A 171 9.89 6.49 1.37
CA ASN A 171 9.92 7.05 0.00
C ASN A 171 11.33 7.10 -0.61
N GLU A 172 12.38 7.00 0.21
CA GLU A 172 13.78 7.07 -0.23
C GLU A 172 14.69 6.14 0.59
N THR A 173 15.76 5.67 -0.03
CA THR A 173 16.80 4.89 0.67
C THR A 173 17.71 5.82 1.44
N LYS A 174 17.69 5.69 2.78
CA LYS A 174 18.44 6.57 3.69
C LYS A 174 18.74 5.92 5.03
N LEU A 175 19.69 6.51 5.77
CA LEU A 175 19.82 6.30 7.21
C LEU A 175 18.94 7.33 7.93
N GLY A 176 17.97 6.89 8.70
CA GLY A 176 17.01 7.79 9.35
C GLY A 176 16.40 7.20 10.61
N GLN A 177 15.58 8.00 11.28
CA GLN A 177 14.84 7.54 12.46
C GLN A 177 13.62 6.74 12.02
N ALA A 178 13.41 5.57 12.64
CA ALA A 178 12.19 4.80 12.58
C ALA A 178 11.56 4.74 13.98
N TYR A 179 10.24 4.86 14.05
CA TYR A 179 9.49 4.64 15.28
C TYR A 179 9.07 3.17 15.30
N VAL A 180 9.60 2.41 16.24
CA VAL A 180 9.55 0.94 16.17
C VAL A 180 9.05 0.30 17.45
N LEU A 181 8.26 -0.78 17.32
CA LEU A 181 7.71 -1.54 18.44
C LEU A 181 8.74 -2.57 18.96
N LYS A 182 9.28 -2.32 20.16
CA LYS A 182 10.12 -3.28 20.91
C LYS A 182 9.36 -3.81 22.14
N LYS A 183 9.71 -3.34 23.35
CA LYS A 183 8.89 -3.50 24.58
C LYS A 183 7.85 -2.39 24.71
N GLY A 184 7.91 -1.39 23.86
CA GLY A 184 7.10 -0.22 23.65
C GLY A 184 7.66 0.50 22.44
N TYR A 185 7.00 1.53 21.96
CA TYR A 185 7.45 2.31 20.82
C TYR A 185 8.67 3.17 21.19
N VAL A 186 9.72 3.10 20.35
CA VAL A 186 10.96 3.87 20.52
C VAL A 186 11.50 4.34 19.18
N TYR A 187 12.15 5.50 19.14
CA TYR A 187 12.91 5.94 17.98
C TYR A 187 14.25 5.20 17.90
N GLN A 188 14.56 4.69 16.71
CA GLN A 188 15.82 4.03 16.41
C GLN A 188 16.34 4.46 15.04
N THR A 189 17.65 4.77 14.96
CA THR A 189 18.32 5.03 13.69
C THR A 189 18.47 3.72 12.92
N MET A 190 17.93 3.67 11.71
CA MET A 190 17.90 2.48 10.86
C MET A 190 18.10 2.82 9.40
N VAL A 191 18.52 1.83 8.61
CA VAL A 191 18.53 1.94 7.16
C VAL A 191 17.09 1.78 6.66
N HIS A 192 16.61 2.75 5.91
CA HIS A 192 15.38 2.67 5.15
C HIS A 192 15.71 2.28 3.71
N ILE A 193 14.90 1.45 3.11
CA ILE A 193 14.90 1.16 1.69
C ILE A 193 13.68 1.85 1.07
N ASP A 194 13.84 2.47 -0.07
CA ASP A 194 12.71 3.07 -0.77
C ASP A 194 11.73 2.00 -1.28
N VAL A 195 10.43 2.33 -1.28
CA VAL A 195 9.35 1.41 -1.62
C VAL A 195 9.48 0.87 -3.05
N ILE A 196 10.02 1.65 -3.99
CA ILE A 196 10.22 1.22 -5.38
C ILE A 196 11.29 0.12 -5.44
N THR A 197 12.42 0.31 -4.75
CA THR A 197 13.46 -0.72 -4.62
C THR A 197 12.92 -1.98 -3.95
N LEU A 198 12.11 -1.86 -2.89
CA LEU A 198 11.44 -3.00 -2.27
C LEU A 198 10.64 -3.78 -3.32
N LEU A 199 9.74 -3.12 -4.03
CA LEU A 199 8.77 -3.78 -4.93
C LEU A 199 9.43 -4.29 -6.21
N VAL A 200 10.32 -3.50 -6.84
CA VAL A 200 10.95 -3.86 -8.12
C VAL A 200 12.11 -4.83 -7.95
N LYS A 201 12.93 -4.65 -6.91
CA LYS A 201 14.21 -5.39 -6.77
C LYS A 201 14.14 -6.54 -5.78
N LEU A 202 13.47 -6.35 -4.64
CA LEU A 202 13.48 -7.34 -3.56
C LEU A 202 12.31 -8.32 -3.70
N THR A 203 11.08 -7.83 -3.84
CA THR A 203 9.90 -8.71 -4.01
C THR A 203 9.66 -9.09 -5.46
N LYS A 204 10.07 -8.26 -6.41
CA LYS A 204 9.86 -8.43 -7.86
C LYS A 204 8.38 -8.58 -8.23
N THR A 205 7.53 -7.83 -7.55
CA THR A 205 6.09 -7.87 -7.68
C THR A 205 5.56 -6.54 -8.21
N PRO A 206 5.49 -6.34 -9.54
CA PRO A 206 5.02 -5.08 -10.12
C PRO A 206 3.51 -4.89 -9.97
N PHE A 207 2.75 -5.95 -9.76
CA PHE A 207 1.31 -5.91 -9.56
C PHE A 207 0.97 -6.41 -8.15
N ILE A 208 0.42 -5.52 -7.33
CA ILE A 208 0.10 -5.76 -5.94
C ILE A 208 -1.43 -5.78 -5.80
N ASP A 209 -1.96 -6.92 -5.40
CA ASP A 209 -3.40 -7.08 -5.20
C ASP A 209 -3.87 -6.40 -3.92
N GLN A 210 -3.09 -6.54 -2.85
CA GLN A 210 -3.39 -5.96 -1.55
C GLN A 210 -2.12 -5.36 -0.94
N PHE A 211 -2.14 -4.07 -0.67
CA PHE A 211 -1.05 -3.35 -0.04
C PHE A 211 -1.46 -2.87 1.35
N LEU A 212 -0.82 -3.39 2.37
CA LEU A 212 -1.07 -3.08 3.78
C LEU A 212 0.07 -2.18 4.26
N ILE A 213 -0.24 -0.95 4.68
CA ILE A 213 0.75 0.07 5.03
C ILE A 213 0.46 0.58 6.44
N ASP A 214 1.33 0.23 7.37
CA ASP A 214 1.30 0.65 8.77
C ASP A 214 2.76 0.81 9.24
N ASN A 215 3.43 1.84 8.75
CA ASN A 215 4.87 2.02 8.97
C ASN A 215 5.26 3.32 9.67
N GLU A 216 4.36 3.84 10.52
CA GLU A 216 4.65 4.83 11.57
C GLU A 216 5.21 6.17 11.05
N GLY A 217 4.59 6.70 9.96
CA GLY A 217 4.88 8.03 9.43
C GLY A 217 5.28 8.12 7.95
N PRO A 218 6.01 7.16 7.36
CA PRO A 218 6.37 7.15 5.93
C PRO A 218 5.17 7.05 4.97
N GLU A 219 4.00 6.61 5.41
CA GLU A 219 2.79 6.49 4.61
C GLU A 219 2.41 7.80 3.92
N TYR A 220 2.65 8.95 4.58
CA TYR A 220 2.39 10.27 4.00
C TYR A 220 3.26 10.60 2.78
N ASP A 221 4.41 9.96 2.65
CA ASP A 221 5.33 10.15 1.55
C ASP A 221 5.18 9.03 0.50
N ILE A 222 4.78 7.83 0.91
CA ILE A 222 4.59 6.67 0.03
C ILE A 222 3.29 6.78 -0.78
N ILE A 223 2.16 7.13 -0.14
CA ILE A 223 0.86 7.20 -0.84
C ILE A 223 0.88 8.16 -2.04
N PRO A 224 1.46 9.38 -1.96
CA PRO A 224 1.57 10.25 -3.14
C PRO A 224 2.34 9.64 -4.32
N MET A 225 3.29 8.74 -4.08
CA MET A 225 4.05 8.07 -5.15
C MET A 225 3.20 7.14 -6.02
N MET A 226 2.00 6.76 -5.55
CA MET A 226 1.04 5.91 -6.27
C MET A 226 0.12 6.71 -7.19
N GLY A 227 0.30 8.03 -7.27
CA GLY A 227 -0.47 8.94 -8.11
C GLY A 227 -0.24 8.72 -9.60
N VAL A 228 -1.07 9.38 -10.42
CA VAL A 228 -0.98 9.31 -11.88
C VAL A 228 0.30 9.99 -12.37
N ASN A 229 1.11 9.28 -13.17
CA ASN A 229 2.42 9.67 -13.68
C ASN A 229 3.51 9.86 -12.60
N ASP A 230 3.27 9.37 -11.39
CA ASP A 230 4.26 9.38 -10.30
C ASP A 230 5.16 8.13 -10.30
N GLU A 231 5.90 7.92 -9.22
CA GLU A 231 6.97 6.93 -9.16
C GLU A 231 6.48 5.49 -9.41
N PHE A 232 5.25 5.13 -8.99
CA PHE A 232 4.69 3.82 -9.28
C PHE A 232 4.51 3.63 -10.80
N ASP A 233 3.90 4.57 -11.50
CA ASP A 233 3.71 4.51 -12.94
C ASP A 233 5.05 4.47 -13.71
N LYS A 234 6.01 5.31 -13.29
CA LYS A 234 7.35 5.37 -13.91
C LYS A 234 8.10 4.04 -13.80
N ASN A 235 7.78 3.24 -12.80
CA ASN A 235 8.40 1.94 -12.53
C ASN A 235 7.50 0.75 -12.89
N GLY A 236 6.34 0.98 -13.52
CA GLY A 236 5.40 -0.06 -13.93
C GLY A 236 4.74 -0.79 -12.76
N LEU A 237 4.61 -0.12 -11.61
CA LEU A 237 3.99 -0.67 -10.41
C LEU A 237 2.50 -0.33 -10.35
N VAL A 238 1.71 -1.27 -9.89
CA VAL A 238 0.26 -1.14 -9.68
C VAL A 238 -0.12 -1.70 -8.33
N ALA A 239 -0.87 -0.93 -7.53
CA ALA A 239 -1.56 -1.44 -6.34
C ALA A 239 -3.06 -1.34 -6.56
N CYS A 240 -3.79 -2.46 -6.32
CA CYS A 240 -5.24 -2.50 -6.53
C CYS A 240 -6.01 -2.09 -5.28
N GLN A 241 -5.74 -2.73 -4.16
CA GLN A 241 -6.39 -2.48 -2.87
C GLN A 241 -5.33 -2.03 -1.87
N ILE A 242 -5.62 -0.98 -1.12
CA ILE A 242 -4.69 -0.40 -0.16
C ILE A 242 -5.41 -0.25 1.18
N ASN A 243 -4.84 -0.85 2.24
CA ASN A 243 -5.14 -0.48 3.61
C ASN A 243 -3.96 0.34 4.13
N VAL A 244 -4.21 1.55 4.57
CA VAL A 244 -3.18 2.43 5.12
C VAL A 244 -3.61 3.01 6.45
N GLU A 245 -2.69 3.01 7.42
CA GLU A 245 -2.86 3.74 8.68
C GLU A 245 -2.12 5.09 8.59
N PHE A 246 -2.87 6.19 8.58
CA PHE A 246 -2.33 7.54 8.64
C PHE A 246 -2.12 7.94 10.09
N HIS A 247 -0.88 7.96 10.55
CA HIS A 247 -0.51 8.23 11.93
C HIS A 247 -0.65 9.72 12.29
N ALA A 248 -1.28 9.98 13.43
CA ALA A 248 -1.53 11.32 13.93
C ALA A 248 -0.32 11.86 14.72
N TYR A 249 0.83 12.01 14.09
CA TYR A 249 2.06 12.56 14.68
C TYR A 249 2.40 13.89 14.04
N ASN A 250 2.94 14.86 14.80
CA ASN A 250 3.47 16.14 14.33
C ASN A 250 2.95 16.64 12.97
N ASN A 251 2.38 17.80 12.85
CA ASN A 251 1.87 18.41 11.60
C ASN A 251 1.12 17.45 10.62
N PHE A 252 0.57 16.36 11.15
CA PHE A 252 -0.09 15.34 10.33
C PHE A 252 -1.31 15.89 9.58
N HIS A 253 -1.99 16.90 10.12
CA HIS A 253 -3.17 17.47 9.50
C HIS A 253 -2.85 18.07 8.12
N GLU A 254 -1.78 18.85 8.02
CA GLU A 254 -1.33 19.47 6.78
C GLU A 254 -0.83 18.42 5.79
N ARG A 255 -0.09 17.43 6.27
CA ARG A 255 0.36 16.30 5.43
C ARG A 255 -0.84 15.49 4.91
N PHE A 256 -1.83 15.25 5.75
CA PHE A 256 -3.05 14.54 5.35
C PHE A 256 -3.83 15.30 4.27
N VAL A 257 -3.98 16.62 4.41
CA VAL A 257 -4.60 17.47 3.38
C VAL A 257 -3.88 17.34 2.04
N PHE A 258 -2.54 17.39 2.06
CA PHE A 258 -1.74 17.24 0.85
C PHE A 258 -1.99 15.88 0.17
N VAL A 259 -1.91 14.79 0.94
CA VAL A 259 -2.14 13.43 0.41
C VAL A 259 -3.57 13.29 -0.12
N LEU A 260 -4.57 13.72 0.64
CA LEU A 260 -5.97 13.62 0.24
C LEU A 260 -6.25 14.42 -1.02
N LYS A 261 -5.75 15.68 -1.09
CA LYS A 261 -5.91 16.50 -2.29
C LYS A 261 -5.32 15.81 -3.52
N LYS A 262 -4.11 15.26 -3.40
CA LYS A 262 -3.48 14.53 -4.49
C LYS A 262 -4.29 13.30 -4.91
N LEU A 263 -4.77 12.50 -3.99
CA LEU A 263 -5.62 11.33 -4.28
C LEU A 263 -6.90 11.71 -5.05
N LEU A 264 -7.54 12.82 -4.65
CA LEU A 264 -8.75 13.32 -5.31
C LEU A 264 -8.45 13.91 -6.70
N ASP A 265 -7.37 14.69 -6.84
CA ASP A 265 -6.95 15.27 -8.10
C ASP A 265 -6.56 14.20 -9.13
N ASP A 266 -5.84 13.16 -8.70
CA ASP A 266 -5.37 12.06 -9.56
C ASP A 266 -6.49 11.13 -10.03
N ARG A 267 -7.60 11.06 -9.30
CA ARG A 267 -8.80 10.28 -9.66
C ARG A 267 -8.54 8.79 -9.93
N ARG A 268 -7.54 8.21 -9.29
CA ARG A 268 -7.18 6.79 -9.43
C ARG A 268 -7.86 5.91 -8.39
N TYR A 269 -7.86 6.34 -7.14
CA TYR A 269 -8.38 5.56 -6.02
C TYR A 269 -9.70 6.13 -5.50
N ALA A 270 -10.67 5.25 -5.26
CA ALA A 270 -11.82 5.56 -4.42
C ALA A 270 -11.54 5.15 -2.98
N ILE A 271 -11.80 6.04 -2.03
CA ILE A 271 -11.71 5.74 -0.60
C ILE A 271 -13.06 5.16 -0.18
N LEU A 272 -13.07 3.91 0.26
CA LEU A 272 -14.29 3.17 0.54
C LEU A 272 -14.59 3.02 2.04
N LYS A 273 -13.55 3.15 2.86
CA LYS A 273 -13.68 3.11 4.33
C LYS A 273 -12.63 4.00 4.97
N ALA A 274 -13.02 4.69 6.05
CA ALA A 274 -12.12 5.43 6.90
C ALA A 274 -12.63 5.37 8.34
N SER A 275 -11.82 4.81 9.25
CA SER A 275 -12.11 4.75 10.68
C SER A 275 -10.99 5.44 11.47
N ARG A 276 -11.33 6.11 12.59
CA ARG A 276 -10.39 6.89 13.38
C ARG A 276 -10.31 6.39 14.82
N GLU A 277 -9.15 5.81 15.22
CA GLU A 277 -8.85 5.35 16.60
C GLU A 277 -7.34 5.19 16.84
N PRO A 278 -6.58 6.12 17.32
CA PRO A 278 -6.65 7.58 17.15
C PRO A 278 -6.18 8.02 15.75
N HIS A 279 -5.57 7.12 14.99
CA HIS A 279 -5.06 7.27 13.62
C HIS A 279 -6.19 7.04 12.62
N TYR A 280 -6.05 7.48 11.38
CA TYR A 280 -6.99 7.10 10.34
C TYR A 280 -6.56 5.82 9.65
N ARG A 281 -7.39 4.76 9.77
CA ARG A 281 -7.30 3.53 8.97
C ARG A 281 -8.18 3.68 7.76
N VAL A 282 -7.57 3.66 6.60
CA VAL A 282 -8.21 3.99 5.33
C VAL A 282 -8.09 2.82 4.37
N PHE A 283 -9.20 2.43 3.76
CA PHE A 283 -9.23 1.45 2.69
C PHE A 283 -9.54 2.12 1.36
N MET A 284 -8.71 1.87 0.36
CA MET A 284 -8.82 2.45 -0.99
C MET A 284 -8.77 1.37 -2.06
N LEU A 285 -9.49 1.61 -3.17
CA LEU A 285 -9.56 0.72 -4.33
C LEU A 285 -9.23 1.48 -5.61
N ASN A 286 -8.41 0.87 -6.46
CA ASN A 286 -8.00 1.42 -7.75
C ASN A 286 -9.10 1.25 -8.81
N PHE A 287 -9.68 2.36 -9.27
CA PHE A 287 -10.72 2.41 -10.30
C PHE A 287 -10.18 2.77 -11.70
N GLU A 288 -8.88 3.07 -11.79
CA GLU A 288 -8.27 3.50 -13.06
C GLU A 288 -7.64 2.32 -13.81
N HIS A 289 -6.91 1.44 -13.12
CA HIS A 289 -6.17 0.37 -13.76
C HIS A 289 -7.08 -0.81 -14.16
N ALA A 290 -7.12 -1.14 -15.46
CA ALA A 290 -8.06 -2.11 -16.04
C ALA A 290 -8.08 -3.47 -15.31
N LYS A 291 -6.91 -4.05 -14.98
CA LYS A 291 -6.84 -5.33 -14.25
C LYS A 291 -7.42 -5.24 -12.82
N CYS A 292 -7.26 -4.10 -12.13
CA CYS A 292 -7.86 -3.93 -10.80
C CYS A 292 -9.39 -3.84 -10.92
N VAL A 293 -9.88 -3.10 -11.91
CA VAL A 293 -11.30 -2.98 -12.21
C VAL A 293 -11.91 -4.34 -12.57
N GLU A 294 -11.28 -5.07 -13.49
CA GLU A 294 -11.72 -6.39 -13.90
C GLU A 294 -11.78 -7.37 -12.72
N LYS A 295 -10.71 -7.43 -11.93
CA LYS A 295 -10.59 -8.38 -10.82
C LYS A 295 -11.50 -8.07 -9.65
N TYR A 296 -11.68 -6.80 -9.27
CA TYR A 296 -12.29 -6.43 -7.99
C TYR A 296 -13.58 -5.63 -8.09
N ILE A 297 -13.94 -5.09 -9.27
CA ILE A 297 -15.05 -4.15 -9.39
C ILE A 297 -16.14 -4.65 -10.34
N MET A 298 -15.76 -5.17 -11.51
CA MET A 298 -16.72 -5.48 -12.57
C MET A 298 -17.84 -6.42 -12.14
N HIS A 299 -17.54 -7.47 -11.40
CA HIS A 299 -18.50 -8.47 -10.98
C HIS A 299 -19.64 -7.96 -10.07
N TYR A 300 -19.49 -6.73 -9.51
CA TYR A 300 -20.57 -6.08 -8.76
C TYR A 300 -21.54 -5.27 -9.64
N PHE A 301 -21.12 -4.93 -10.84
CA PHE A 301 -21.84 -3.93 -11.64
C PHE A 301 -22.16 -4.36 -13.07
N VAL A 302 -21.59 -5.45 -13.52
CA VAL A 302 -21.76 -5.91 -14.91
C VAL A 302 -22.46 -7.27 -15.01
#